data_c973c216ba5221cc990e7011d79b7067
#
_entry.id   c973c216ba5221cc990e7011d79b7067
#
_cell.length_a   1.000
_cell.length_b   1.000
_cell.length_c   1.000
_cell.angle_alpha   90.00
_cell.angle_beta   90.00
_cell.angle_gamma   90.00
#
_symmetry.space_group_name_H-M   'P 1'
#
loop_
_entity.id
_entity.type
_entity.pdbx_description
1 polymer ?
#
loop_
_entity_poly.entity_id
_entity_poly.type
_entity_poly.pdbx_seq_one_letter_code
_entity_poly.pdbx_strand_id
1 'polypeptide(L)'
;MIQPWKRVSSKLLGDFRIFKLRSDLKISPRTGKEHDFFVLDSVNWVNVVAVTPDQELVMVEQYRHGSNTVELEIPGGMMDPHETDPVATGARELREETGYEGEKARLLGQIHSNHAILSNTAFTVLIENCQLKRGVE
;
A
#
# COMPACT_ATOMS: atom_id res chain seq x y z
N MET A 1 22.27 -2.54 -21.22
CA MET A 1 21.49 -2.89 -19.99
C MET A 1 21.52 -1.69 -19.08
N ILE A 2 20.38 -1.31 -18.46
CA ILE A 2 20.31 -0.18 -17.53
C ILE A 2 20.98 -0.60 -16.22
N GLN A 3 21.86 0.25 -15.71
CA GLN A 3 22.59 0.04 -14.46
C GLN A 3 21.90 0.79 -13.31
N PRO A 4 21.90 0.25 -12.09
CA PRO A 4 21.35 0.95 -10.92
C PRO A 4 22.19 2.19 -10.59
N TRP A 5 21.49 3.23 -10.12
CA TRP A 5 22.15 4.46 -9.67
C TRP A 5 22.69 4.29 -8.26
N LYS A 6 23.94 4.68 -8.05
CA LYS A 6 24.57 4.64 -6.71
C LYS A 6 24.08 5.84 -5.90
N ARG A 7 23.45 5.56 -4.73
CA ARG A 7 23.12 6.60 -3.76
C ARG A 7 24.36 7.02 -2.98
N VAL A 8 24.65 8.33 -2.99
CA VAL A 8 25.78 8.95 -2.29
C VAL A 8 25.34 9.38 -0.89
N SER A 9 24.21 10.06 -0.80
CA SER A 9 23.65 10.53 0.46
C SER A 9 22.12 10.59 0.41
N SER A 10 21.51 10.72 1.57
CA SER A 10 20.07 10.90 1.72
C SER A 10 19.82 11.94 2.80
N LYS A 11 18.92 12.87 2.56
CA LYS A 11 18.54 13.94 3.48
C LYS A 11 17.03 13.93 3.70
N LEU A 12 16.60 13.81 4.96
CA LEU A 12 15.21 14.01 5.33
C LEU A 12 14.85 15.48 5.16
N LEU A 13 13.79 15.77 4.40
CA LEU A 13 13.26 17.11 4.15
C LEU A 13 12.02 17.40 5.00
N GLY A 14 11.25 16.37 5.38
CA GLY A 14 10.08 16.52 6.22
C GLY A 14 9.48 15.18 6.64
N ASP A 15 8.78 15.18 7.78
CA ASP A 15 8.01 14.04 8.31
C ASP A 15 6.55 14.49 8.43
N PHE A 16 5.66 13.82 7.72
CA PHE A 16 4.23 14.16 7.61
C PHE A 16 3.32 13.07 8.18
N ARG A 17 3.83 12.24 9.09
CA ARG A 17 3.17 11.09 9.73
C ARG A 17 2.92 9.90 8.80
N ILE A 18 2.11 10.10 7.73
CA ILE A 18 1.77 9.05 6.76
C ILE A 18 2.87 8.80 5.73
N PHE A 19 3.76 9.76 5.54
CA PHE A 19 4.97 9.63 4.72
C PHE A 19 6.06 10.58 5.18
N LYS A 20 7.30 10.28 4.79
CA LYS A 20 8.45 11.17 4.91
C LYS A 20 8.90 11.59 3.53
N LEU A 21 9.28 12.85 3.38
CA LEU A 21 9.91 13.34 2.15
C LEU A 21 11.43 13.36 2.37
N ARG A 22 12.17 12.72 1.48
CA ARG A 22 13.63 12.78 1.46
C ARG A 22 14.18 13.14 0.09
N SER A 23 15.37 13.73 0.05
CA SER A 23 16.17 13.91 -1.14
C SER A 23 17.35 12.95 -1.13
N ASP A 24 17.48 12.14 -2.18
CA ASP A 24 18.59 11.22 -2.40
C ASP A 24 19.52 11.80 -3.47
N LEU A 25 20.77 12.08 -3.12
CA LEU A 25 21.83 12.39 -4.08
C LEU A 25 22.33 11.08 -4.70
N LYS A 26 22.23 10.97 -6.02
CA LYS A 26 22.64 9.75 -6.74
C LYS A 26 23.53 10.09 -7.94
N ILE A 27 24.45 9.17 -8.26
CA ILE A 27 25.37 9.27 -9.40
C ILE A 27 24.80 8.47 -10.58
N SER A 28 24.70 9.14 -11.73
CA SER A 28 24.35 8.50 -12.99
C SER A 28 25.42 7.52 -13.44
N PRO A 29 25.10 6.22 -13.62
CA PRO A 29 26.08 5.24 -14.10
C PRO A 29 26.53 5.49 -15.54
N ARG A 30 25.77 6.28 -16.30
CA ARG A 30 26.08 6.62 -17.69
C ARG A 30 27.00 7.82 -17.83
N THR A 31 26.81 8.85 -16.97
CA THR A 31 27.51 10.14 -17.15
C THR A 31 28.47 10.46 -16.00
N GLY A 32 28.41 9.77 -14.89
CA GLY A 32 29.14 10.07 -13.66
C GLY A 32 28.65 11.32 -12.92
N LYS A 33 27.64 12.02 -13.44
CA LYS A 33 27.09 13.24 -12.82
C LYS A 33 26.17 12.93 -11.66
N GLU A 34 26.16 13.81 -10.68
CA GLU A 34 25.27 13.77 -9.54
C GLU A 34 23.93 14.44 -9.84
N HIS A 35 22.85 13.86 -9.28
CA HIS A 35 21.50 14.38 -9.39
C HIS A 35 20.74 14.12 -8.09
N ASP A 36 19.88 15.07 -7.70
CA ASP A 36 18.94 14.93 -6.58
C ASP A 36 17.63 14.30 -7.05
N PHE A 37 17.13 13.36 -6.25
CA PHE A 37 15.84 12.70 -6.46
C PHE A 37 15.00 12.79 -5.20
N PHE A 38 13.76 13.27 -5.33
CA PHE A 38 12.80 13.30 -4.24
C PHE A 38 12.07 11.96 -4.14
N VAL A 39 11.97 11.46 -2.92
CA VAL A 39 11.30 10.20 -2.62
C VAL A 39 10.33 10.41 -1.47
N LEU A 40 9.10 9.95 -1.65
CA LEU A 40 8.11 9.81 -0.60
C LEU A 40 8.26 8.42 0.03
N ASP A 41 8.76 8.41 1.25
CA ASP A 41 8.99 7.19 2.04
C ASP A 41 7.73 6.91 2.86
N SER A 42 7.02 5.85 2.54
CA SER A 42 5.77 5.46 3.17
C SER A 42 5.84 4.01 3.66
N VAL A 43 4.96 3.66 4.59
CA VAL A 43 4.72 2.26 4.95
C VAL A 43 4.07 1.50 3.80
N ASN A 44 4.15 0.19 3.81
CA ASN A 44 3.51 -0.65 2.83
C ASN A 44 1.99 -0.58 2.97
N TRP A 45 1.28 -0.89 1.88
CA TRP A 45 -0.18 -0.90 1.81
C TRP A 45 -0.68 -2.30 1.49
N VAL A 46 -1.88 -2.60 1.95
CA VAL A 46 -2.60 -3.83 1.61
C VAL A 46 -3.96 -3.48 1.03
N ASN A 47 -4.30 -4.09 -0.09
CA ASN A 47 -5.63 -4.10 -0.68
C ASN A 47 -6.22 -5.51 -0.56
N VAL A 48 -7.52 -5.61 -0.33
CA VAL A 48 -8.20 -6.89 -0.13
C VAL A 48 -9.26 -7.11 -1.20
N VAL A 49 -9.09 -8.15 -2.00
CA VAL A 49 -10.14 -8.70 -2.86
C VAL A 49 -10.93 -9.68 -2.00
N ALA A 50 -12.03 -9.24 -1.43
CA ALA A 50 -12.89 -10.03 -0.56
C ALA A 50 -14.10 -10.53 -1.33
N VAL A 51 -14.29 -11.85 -1.44
CA VAL A 51 -15.32 -12.48 -2.24
C VAL A 51 -16.29 -13.26 -1.34
N THR A 52 -17.59 -12.98 -1.47
CA THR A 52 -18.65 -13.68 -0.74
C THR A 52 -18.90 -15.08 -1.34
N PRO A 53 -19.65 -15.97 -0.65
CA PRO A 53 -20.08 -17.24 -1.23
C PRO A 53 -20.89 -17.08 -2.53
N ASP A 54 -21.62 -15.97 -2.66
CA ASP A 54 -22.43 -15.64 -3.84
C ASP A 54 -21.62 -14.99 -4.98
N GLN A 55 -20.28 -15.00 -4.86
CA GLN A 55 -19.35 -14.42 -5.85
C GLN A 55 -19.46 -12.90 -6.02
N GLU A 56 -19.86 -12.20 -4.98
CA GLU A 56 -19.88 -10.74 -4.93
C GLU A 56 -18.61 -10.20 -4.27
N LEU A 57 -18.17 -9.00 -4.69
CA LEU A 57 -17.06 -8.28 -4.06
C LEU A 57 -17.59 -7.43 -2.90
N VAL A 58 -16.89 -7.52 -1.77
CA VAL A 58 -17.09 -6.59 -0.66
C VAL A 58 -16.36 -5.29 -0.99
N MET A 59 -17.10 -4.18 -1.02
CA MET A 59 -16.58 -2.87 -1.38
C MET A 59 -16.87 -1.87 -0.25
N VAL A 60 -16.11 -0.78 -0.21
CA VAL A 60 -16.28 0.34 0.72
C VAL A 60 -16.40 1.65 -0.04
N GLU A 61 -17.21 2.56 0.46
CA GLU A 61 -17.24 3.94 0.00
C GLU A 61 -16.44 4.81 0.98
N GLN A 62 -15.45 5.53 0.48
CA GLN A 62 -14.59 6.39 1.29
C GLN A 62 -14.40 7.76 0.63
N TYR A 63 -14.44 8.82 1.43
CA TYR A 63 -14.05 10.15 0.96
C TYR A 63 -12.52 10.24 0.91
N ARG A 64 -11.97 10.45 -0.29
CA ARG A 64 -10.53 10.57 -0.51
C ARG A 64 -10.14 12.04 -0.64
N HIS A 65 -9.34 12.52 0.31
CA HIS A 65 -8.90 13.93 0.34
C HIS A 65 -8.00 14.31 -0.84
N GLY A 66 -7.29 13.36 -1.43
CA GLY A 66 -6.41 13.61 -2.59
C GLY A 66 -7.20 13.91 -3.87
N SER A 67 -8.22 13.11 -4.16
CA SER A 67 -9.14 13.33 -5.30
C SER A 67 -10.27 14.31 -4.98
N ASN A 68 -10.56 14.54 -3.70
CA ASN A 68 -11.65 15.35 -3.19
C ASN A 68 -13.03 14.80 -3.59
N THR A 69 -13.15 13.47 -3.63
CA THR A 69 -14.33 12.72 -4.06
C THR A 69 -14.63 11.55 -3.13
N VAL A 70 -15.87 11.05 -3.18
CA VAL A 70 -16.23 9.74 -2.63
C VAL A 70 -15.86 8.68 -3.65
N GLU A 71 -15.04 7.74 -3.24
CA GLU A 71 -14.57 6.65 -4.09
C GLU A 71 -15.17 5.32 -3.64
N LEU A 72 -15.52 4.47 -4.59
CA LEU A 72 -15.90 3.08 -4.35
C LEU A 72 -14.66 2.20 -4.53
N GLU A 73 -14.21 1.59 -3.45
CA GLU A 73 -12.93 0.89 -3.40
C GLU A 73 -13.06 -0.51 -2.78
N ILE A 74 -12.10 -1.38 -3.06
CA ILE A 74 -11.91 -2.59 -2.25
C ILE A 74 -11.33 -2.20 -0.90
N PRO A 75 -11.63 -2.93 0.19
CA PRO A 75 -11.06 -2.67 1.52
C PRO A 75 -9.53 -2.70 1.51
N GLY A 76 -8.91 -1.90 2.36
CA GLY A 76 -7.47 -1.91 2.50
C GLY A 76 -6.94 -0.75 3.33
N GLY A 77 -5.67 -0.85 3.68
CA GLY A 77 -5.05 0.17 4.53
C GLY A 77 -3.53 0.08 4.57
N MET A 78 -2.98 0.85 5.47
CA MET A 78 -1.55 0.87 5.72
C MET A 78 -1.15 -0.26 6.66
N MET A 79 -0.03 -0.91 6.35
CA MET A 79 0.59 -1.83 7.28
C MET A 79 1.21 -1.04 8.44
N ASP A 80 0.93 -1.44 9.66
CA ASP A 80 1.61 -0.89 10.82
C ASP A 80 3.11 -1.23 10.78
N PRO A 81 4.00 -0.39 11.37
CA PRO A 81 5.45 -0.61 11.29
C PRO A 81 5.95 -1.97 11.84
N HIS A 82 5.16 -2.61 12.70
CA HIS A 82 5.47 -3.94 13.25
C HIS A 82 4.85 -5.11 12.47
N GLU A 83 3.93 -4.83 11.55
CA GLU A 83 3.30 -5.85 10.72
C GLU A 83 4.23 -6.29 9.59
N THR A 84 4.44 -7.59 9.47
CA THR A 84 5.30 -8.20 8.45
C THR A 84 4.56 -9.15 7.51
N ASP A 85 3.31 -9.52 7.88
CA ASP A 85 2.46 -10.43 7.10
C ASP A 85 1.32 -9.66 6.44
N PRO A 86 1.38 -9.40 5.12
CA PRO A 86 0.32 -8.69 4.42
C PRO A 86 -1.01 -9.45 4.41
N VAL A 87 -1.01 -10.78 4.53
CA VAL A 87 -2.24 -11.58 4.58
C VAL A 87 -2.97 -11.35 5.89
N ALA A 88 -2.26 -11.35 7.00
CA ALA A 88 -2.83 -11.05 8.32
C ALA A 88 -3.32 -9.59 8.39
N THR A 89 -2.54 -8.64 7.86
CA THR A 89 -2.95 -7.23 7.77
C THR A 89 -4.22 -7.08 6.93
N GLY A 90 -4.30 -7.71 5.77
CA GLY A 90 -5.48 -7.67 4.92
C GLY A 90 -6.74 -8.21 5.60
N ALA A 91 -6.62 -9.30 6.34
CA ALA A 91 -7.74 -9.86 7.11
C ALA A 91 -8.20 -8.92 8.25
N ARG A 92 -7.26 -8.22 8.89
CA ARG A 92 -7.56 -7.20 9.90
C ARG A 92 -8.31 -6.02 9.28
N GLU A 93 -7.78 -5.44 8.20
CA GLU A 93 -8.38 -4.30 7.49
C GLU A 93 -9.79 -4.62 6.99
N LEU A 94 -9.99 -5.79 6.38
CA LEU A 94 -11.32 -6.24 5.94
C LEU A 94 -12.32 -6.24 7.10
N ARG A 95 -11.91 -6.80 8.24
CA ARG A 95 -12.77 -6.88 9.42
C ARG A 95 -13.08 -5.51 10.01
N GLU A 96 -12.07 -4.62 10.10
CA GLU A 96 -12.21 -3.29 10.68
C GLU A 96 -13.09 -2.38 9.82
N GLU A 97 -12.89 -2.37 8.51
CA GLU A 97 -13.61 -1.49 7.60
C GLU A 97 -15.01 -1.98 7.23
N THR A 98 -15.25 -3.30 7.24
CA THR A 98 -16.49 -3.85 6.68
C THR A 98 -17.25 -4.78 7.63
N GLY A 99 -16.62 -5.29 8.67
CA GLY A 99 -17.18 -6.34 9.53
C GLY A 99 -17.23 -7.74 8.89
N TYR A 100 -16.73 -7.89 7.65
CA TYR A 100 -16.64 -9.19 7.00
C TYR A 100 -15.38 -9.94 7.42
N GLU A 101 -15.53 -11.26 7.52
CA GLU A 101 -14.43 -12.21 7.71
C GLU A 101 -14.61 -13.37 6.73
N GLY A 102 -13.51 -13.89 6.25
CA GLY A 102 -13.53 -14.98 5.28
C GLY A 102 -12.48 -16.04 5.56
N GLU A 103 -12.35 -16.96 4.62
CA GLU A 103 -11.46 -18.11 4.68
C GLU A 103 -10.44 -18.04 3.53
N LYS A 104 -9.46 -18.98 3.56
CA LYS A 104 -8.49 -19.15 2.47
C LYS A 104 -7.79 -17.85 2.05
N ALA A 105 -7.43 -17.01 3.02
CA ALA A 105 -6.70 -15.79 2.77
C ALA A 105 -5.32 -16.10 2.17
N ARG A 106 -4.98 -15.45 1.06
CA ARG A 106 -3.69 -15.62 0.39
C ARG A 106 -3.23 -14.39 -0.36
N LEU A 107 -1.93 -14.21 -0.47
CA LEU A 107 -1.35 -13.16 -1.28
C LEU A 107 -1.61 -13.45 -2.77
N LEU A 108 -2.19 -12.50 -3.49
CA LEU A 108 -2.30 -12.52 -4.95
C LEU A 108 -1.04 -11.98 -5.62
N GLY A 109 -0.46 -10.93 -5.07
CA GLY A 109 0.72 -10.30 -5.61
C GLY A 109 1.07 -8.99 -4.94
N GLN A 110 2.11 -8.35 -5.47
CA GLN A 110 2.58 -7.06 -4.98
C GLN A 110 3.04 -6.18 -6.13
N ILE A 111 2.89 -4.87 -5.97
CA ILE A 111 3.33 -3.87 -6.93
C ILE A 111 3.96 -2.67 -6.21
N HIS A 112 4.68 -1.86 -6.95
CA HIS A 112 5.02 -0.50 -6.54
C HIS A 112 4.01 0.44 -7.19
N SER A 113 3.08 1.01 -6.43
CA SER A 113 1.94 1.80 -6.94
C SER A 113 2.38 3.06 -7.71
N ASN A 114 3.45 3.68 -7.28
CA ASN A 114 4.10 4.78 -8.00
C ASN A 114 5.61 4.72 -7.79
N HIS A 115 6.27 3.79 -8.47
CA HIS A 115 7.71 3.52 -8.33
C HIS A 115 8.62 4.69 -8.77
N ALA A 116 8.06 5.70 -9.40
CA ALA A 116 8.83 6.89 -9.77
C ALA A 116 9.17 7.76 -8.54
N ILE A 117 8.32 7.75 -7.52
CA ILE A 117 8.46 8.65 -6.37
C ILE A 117 8.18 7.97 -5.02
N LEU A 118 7.34 6.93 -4.96
CA LEU A 118 7.01 6.19 -3.74
C LEU A 118 7.98 5.02 -3.51
N SER A 119 8.41 4.83 -2.26
CA SER A 119 9.32 3.73 -1.90
C SER A 119 8.61 2.46 -1.44
N ASN A 120 7.31 2.54 -1.15
CA ASN A 120 6.55 1.44 -0.57
C ASN A 120 6.08 0.41 -1.59
N THR A 121 5.69 -0.73 -1.06
CA THR A 121 5.02 -1.81 -1.79
C THR A 121 3.53 -1.83 -1.45
N ALA A 122 2.68 -2.04 -2.45
CA ALA A 122 1.26 -2.35 -2.27
C ALA A 122 1.04 -3.85 -2.51
N PHE A 123 0.52 -4.54 -1.51
CA PHE A 123 0.16 -5.95 -1.56
C PHE A 123 -1.32 -6.09 -1.89
N THR A 124 -1.68 -7.15 -2.60
CA THR A 124 -3.08 -7.53 -2.83
C THR A 124 -3.34 -8.91 -2.27
N VAL A 125 -4.30 -9.01 -1.37
CA VAL A 125 -4.71 -10.24 -0.69
C VAL A 125 -6.09 -10.66 -1.18
N LEU A 126 -6.28 -11.93 -1.52
CA LEU A 126 -7.60 -12.53 -1.77
C LEU A 126 -8.08 -13.21 -0.51
N ILE A 127 -9.35 -12.96 -0.13
CA ILE A 127 -10.05 -13.66 0.94
C ILE A 127 -11.37 -14.17 0.38
N GLU A 128 -11.60 -15.47 0.47
CA GLU A 128 -12.78 -16.14 -0.08
C GLU A 128 -13.79 -16.48 1.02
N ASN A 129 -15.03 -16.78 0.61
CA ASN A 129 -16.14 -17.11 1.50
C ASN A 129 -16.40 -16.06 2.58
N CYS A 130 -16.26 -14.78 2.21
CA CYS A 130 -16.45 -13.67 3.13
C CYS A 130 -17.91 -13.54 3.56
N GLN A 131 -18.15 -13.47 4.87
CA GLN A 131 -19.48 -13.29 5.46
C GLN A 131 -19.44 -12.17 6.49
N LEU A 132 -20.52 -11.39 6.56
CA LEU A 132 -20.67 -10.37 7.60
C LEU A 132 -20.79 -11.06 8.97
N LYS A 133 -19.84 -10.77 9.87
CA LYS A 133 -19.81 -11.32 11.22
C LYS A 133 -20.25 -10.31 12.27
N ARG A 134 -20.01 -9.02 12.03
CA ARG A 134 -20.41 -7.92 12.91
C ARG A 134 -20.63 -6.65 12.09
N GLY A 135 -21.38 -5.69 12.64
CA GLY A 135 -21.45 -4.36 12.06
C GLY A 135 -20.12 -3.62 12.13
N VAL A 136 -19.94 -2.63 11.28
CA VAL A 136 -18.81 -1.69 11.35
C VAL A 136 -18.93 -0.88 12.63
N GLU A 137 -17.83 -0.73 13.38
CA GLU A 137 -17.76 0.10 14.60
C GLU A 137 -17.59 1.58 14.26
#